data_40d0778a7499dba29ea7aeed513b54b7
#
_entry.id   40d0778a7499dba29ea7aeed513b54b7
#
_cell.length_a   1.000
_cell.length_b   1.000
_cell.length_c   1.000
_cell.angle_alpha   90.00
_cell.angle_beta   90.00
_cell.angle_gamma   90.00
#
_symmetry.space_group_name_H-M   'P 1'
#
loop_
_entity.id
_entity.type
_entity.pdbx_description
1 polymer ?
#
loop_
_entity_poly.entity_id
_entity_poly.type
_entity_poly.pdbx_seq_one_letter_code
_entity_poly.pdbx_strand_id
1 'polypeptide(L)'
;MPVYLTPGVYVEEVPGTPPISPLGTSTAGFIGVVDDSAAGFQMPLLPGSETDRYTLAAVNSAQLVTSFDQFKNKFGDFHAGNSTLAHAVFGFFNNGGTRCWVIRVNELSSINDVNAALGEFARIDEIAIVAAPGANVKAIQDAVIDHCENLKYRFAIIDGQRASAATINAILQ
;
A
#
# COMPACT_ATOMS: atom_id res chain seq x y z
N MET A 1 34.71 -28.24 12.07
CA MET A 1 34.93 -28.63 13.47
C MET A 1 36.35 -28.22 13.83
N PRO A 2 36.56 -27.39 14.84
CA PRO A 2 37.91 -27.14 15.34
C PRO A 2 38.50 -28.44 15.92
N VAL A 3 39.78 -28.68 15.63
CA VAL A 3 40.51 -29.85 16.15
C VAL A 3 41.34 -29.40 17.34
N TYR A 4 40.97 -29.81 18.53
CA TYR A 4 41.69 -29.49 19.76
C TYR A 4 42.78 -30.54 19.99
N LEU A 5 44.04 -30.09 20.11
CA LEU A 5 45.22 -30.95 20.15
C LEU A 5 45.72 -31.27 21.59
N THR A 6 45.21 -30.62 22.62
CA THR A 6 45.61 -30.83 24.02
C THR A 6 44.37 -30.91 24.92
N PRO A 7 44.43 -31.72 26.04
CA PRO A 7 43.36 -31.72 27.03
C PRO A 7 43.25 -30.32 27.69
N GLY A 8 42.07 -29.71 27.62
CA GLY A 8 41.79 -28.40 28.21
C GLY A 8 40.31 -28.05 28.14
N VAL A 9 39.92 -26.99 28.84
CA VAL A 9 38.56 -26.43 28.71
C VAL A 9 38.63 -25.39 27.61
N TYR A 10 37.87 -25.65 26.55
CA TYR A 10 37.75 -24.76 25.40
C TYR A 10 36.36 -24.10 25.43
N VAL A 11 36.36 -22.76 25.40
CA VAL A 11 35.11 -21.99 25.30
C VAL A 11 34.92 -21.61 23.82
N GLU A 12 33.92 -22.18 23.19
CA GLU A 12 33.52 -21.79 21.85
C GLU A 12 32.35 -20.77 21.95
N GLU A 13 32.58 -19.53 21.55
CA GLU A 13 31.52 -18.57 21.42
C GLU A 13 30.70 -18.92 20.15
N VAL A 14 29.52 -19.48 20.37
CA VAL A 14 28.54 -19.63 19.31
C VAL A 14 27.85 -18.27 19.15
N PRO A 15 27.95 -17.59 17.98
CA PRO A 15 27.22 -16.36 17.74
C PRO A 15 25.74 -16.60 18.02
N GLY A 16 25.17 -15.84 18.94
CA GLY A 16 23.74 -15.90 19.24
C GLY A 16 22.95 -15.66 17.95
N THR A 17 21.79 -16.32 17.82
CA THR A 17 20.85 -16.02 16.75
C THR A 17 20.62 -14.50 16.71
N PRO A 18 20.76 -13.84 15.53
CA PRO A 18 20.53 -12.42 15.43
C PRO A 18 19.12 -12.10 15.99
N PRO A 19 18.96 -10.99 16.71
CA PRO A 19 17.64 -10.62 17.23
C PRO A 19 16.66 -10.54 16.08
N ILE A 20 15.48 -11.14 16.27
CA ILE A 20 14.37 -11.03 15.32
C ILE A 20 14.04 -9.55 15.22
N SER A 21 14.39 -8.92 14.12
CA SER A 21 13.97 -7.55 13.85
C SER A 21 12.44 -7.54 13.81
N PRO A 22 11.76 -6.72 14.64
CA PRO A 22 10.31 -6.61 14.54
C PRO A 22 9.97 -6.12 13.13
N LEU A 23 9.25 -6.91 12.36
CA LEU A 23 8.59 -6.46 11.14
C LEU A 23 7.62 -5.36 11.56
N GLY A 24 7.79 -4.16 11.00
CA GLY A 24 6.89 -3.05 11.27
C GLY A 24 5.48 -3.42 10.83
N THR A 25 4.60 -3.68 11.81
CA THR A 25 3.21 -4.10 11.56
C THR A 25 2.31 -2.98 11.02
N SER A 26 2.87 -1.81 10.72
CA SER A 26 2.13 -0.60 10.34
C SER A 26 2.38 -0.14 8.90
N THR A 27 3.18 -0.86 8.10
CA THR A 27 3.36 -0.50 6.69
C THR A 27 2.14 -0.90 5.89
N ALA A 28 1.48 0.08 5.26
CA ALA A 28 0.30 -0.13 4.45
C ALA A 28 0.63 -0.16 2.95
N GLY A 29 -0.11 -0.96 2.19
CA GLY A 29 -0.17 -0.94 0.74
C GLY A 29 -1.52 -0.43 0.27
N PHE A 30 -1.54 0.63 -0.52
CA PHE A 30 -2.75 1.23 -1.09
C PHE A 30 -2.81 0.99 -2.60
N ILE A 31 -3.92 0.46 -3.07
CA ILE A 31 -4.23 0.34 -4.51
C ILE A 31 -5.34 1.34 -4.83
N GLY A 32 -5.14 2.18 -5.84
CA GLY A 32 -6.16 3.17 -6.19
C GLY A 32 -6.02 3.73 -7.59
N VAL A 33 -7.03 4.46 -8.01
CA VAL A 33 -7.07 5.13 -9.32
C VAL A 33 -6.55 6.55 -9.20
N VAL A 34 -5.75 6.94 -10.19
CA VAL A 34 -5.42 8.34 -10.46
C VAL A 34 -5.77 8.60 -11.92
N ASP A 35 -6.89 9.26 -12.14
CA ASP A 35 -7.34 9.68 -13.45
C ASP A 35 -6.66 11.00 -13.84
N ASP A 36 -5.61 10.90 -14.62
CA ASP A 36 -4.83 12.01 -15.14
C ASP A 36 -5.51 12.73 -16.31
N SER A 37 -6.57 12.15 -16.85
CA SER A 37 -7.44 12.78 -17.86
C SER A 37 -8.54 13.67 -17.24
N ALA A 38 -8.74 13.59 -15.93
CA ALA A 38 -9.75 14.38 -15.24
C ALA A 38 -9.49 15.89 -15.39
N ALA A 39 -10.54 16.65 -15.69
CA ALA A 39 -10.44 18.09 -15.97
C ALA A 39 -9.75 18.85 -14.82
N GLY A 40 -8.65 19.54 -15.13
CA GLY A 40 -7.86 20.31 -14.16
C GLY A 40 -6.84 19.49 -13.38
N PHE A 41 -6.69 18.18 -13.63
CA PHE A 41 -5.62 17.40 -13.02
C PHE A 41 -4.25 17.90 -13.49
N GLN A 42 -3.39 18.21 -12.55
CA GLN A 42 -2.00 18.60 -12.83
C GLN A 42 -1.08 18.11 -11.73
N MET A 43 0.08 17.59 -12.14
CA MET A 43 1.14 17.24 -11.19
C MET A 43 1.75 18.51 -10.58
N PRO A 44 2.24 18.47 -9.34
CA PRO A 44 2.93 19.60 -8.70
C PRO A 44 4.15 20.05 -9.51
N LEU A 45 4.48 21.34 -9.40
CA LEU A 45 5.70 21.89 -9.99
C LEU A 45 6.95 21.35 -9.27
N LEU A 46 8.02 21.19 -10.01
CA LEU A 46 9.33 20.90 -9.43
C LEU A 46 9.82 22.11 -8.63
N PRO A 47 10.54 21.88 -7.51
CA PRO A 47 11.10 22.98 -6.72
C PRO A 47 11.98 23.90 -7.56
N GLY A 48 11.63 25.20 -7.57
CA GLY A 48 12.37 26.22 -8.33
C GLY A 48 12.03 26.29 -9.82
N SER A 49 11.07 25.53 -10.33
CA SER A 49 10.58 25.64 -11.70
C SER A 49 9.18 26.25 -11.74
N GLU A 50 8.93 27.08 -12.73
CA GLU A 50 7.60 27.65 -13.01
C GLU A 50 6.83 26.82 -14.06
N THR A 51 7.49 25.91 -14.73
CA THR A 51 6.93 25.13 -15.86
C THR A 51 7.04 23.63 -15.68
N ASP A 52 8.16 23.15 -15.12
CA ASP A 52 8.43 21.72 -15.02
C ASP A 52 7.68 21.10 -13.84
N ARG A 53 7.08 19.96 -14.09
CA ARG A 53 6.26 19.26 -13.13
C ARG A 53 6.84 17.87 -12.81
N TYR A 54 6.49 17.35 -11.64
CA TYR A 54 6.75 15.97 -11.33
C TYR A 54 6.06 15.05 -12.34
N THR A 55 6.67 13.90 -12.58
CA THR A 55 6.09 12.86 -13.45
C THR A 55 5.17 11.96 -12.61
N LEU A 56 3.95 11.76 -13.11
CA LEU A 56 3.01 10.84 -12.49
C LEU A 56 3.58 9.40 -12.48
N ALA A 57 3.44 8.72 -11.36
CA ALA A 57 3.88 7.33 -11.21
C ALA A 57 3.24 6.42 -12.28
N ALA A 58 4.01 5.47 -12.79
CA ALA A 58 3.51 4.52 -13.78
C ALA A 58 2.43 3.62 -13.18
N VAL A 59 1.49 3.19 -14.03
CA VAL A 59 0.47 2.20 -13.67
C VAL A 59 1.14 0.88 -13.28
N ASN A 60 0.60 0.18 -12.29
CA ASN A 60 1.10 -1.09 -11.76
C ASN A 60 2.56 -1.04 -11.28
N SER A 61 3.04 0.12 -10.85
CA SER A 61 4.36 0.30 -10.26
C SER A 61 4.24 0.67 -8.79
N ALA A 62 4.78 -0.17 -7.91
CA ALA A 62 4.76 0.09 -6.48
C ALA A 62 5.70 1.25 -6.11
N GLN A 63 5.17 2.27 -5.48
CA GLN A 63 5.89 3.46 -5.06
C GLN A 63 5.93 3.55 -3.55
N LEU A 64 7.13 3.56 -2.97
CA LEU A 64 7.29 3.87 -1.56
C LEU A 64 7.03 5.35 -1.31
N VAL A 65 6.25 5.63 -0.28
CA VAL A 65 5.85 6.97 0.16
C VAL A 65 6.04 7.07 1.67
N THR A 66 6.78 8.08 2.14
CA THR A 66 7.09 8.28 3.55
C THR A 66 6.49 9.57 4.11
N SER A 67 5.81 10.34 3.27
CA SER A 67 5.05 11.53 3.67
C SER A 67 3.95 11.83 2.64
N PHE A 68 2.95 12.60 3.04
CA PHE A 68 1.92 13.02 2.10
C PHE A 68 2.47 13.93 0.98
N ASP A 69 3.53 14.70 1.24
CA ASP A 69 4.18 15.50 0.19
C ASP A 69 4.85 14.62 -0.87
N GLN A 70 5.46 13.50 -0.48
CA GLN A 70 5.97 12.54 -1.46
C GLN A 70 4.84 11.89 -2.26
N PHE A 71 3.68 11.64 -1.63
CA PHE A 71 2.50 11.18 -2.35
C PHE A 71 2.08 12.19 -3.41
N LYS A 72 1.95 13.47 -3.06
CA LYS A 72 1.62 14.54 -4.03
C LYS A 72 2.58 14.59 -5.20
N ASN A 73 3.87 14.45 -4.94
CA ASN A 73 4.89 14.47 -5.98
C ASN A 73 4.84 13.28 -6.94
N LYS A 74 4.23 12.17 -6.53
CA LYS A 74 4.12 10.93 -7.34
C LYS A 74 2.75 10.71 -7.94
N PHE A 75 1.69 11.17 -7.28
CA PHE A 75 0.30 10.85 -7.62
C PHE A 75 -0.60 12.09 -7.76
N GLY A 76 -0.04 13.29 -7.62
CA GLY A 76 -0.78 14.56 -7.65
C GLY A 76 -1.36 14.96 -6.29
N ASP A 77 -1.66 16.25 -6.15
CA ASP A 77 -2.37 16.77 -4.99
C ASP A 77 -3.85 16.37 -5.02
N PHE A 78 -4.60 16.71 -3.98
CA PHE A 78 -6.04 16.42 -3.93
C PHE A 78 -6.76 16.90 -5.19
N HIS A 79 -7.40 15.98 -5.87
CA HIS A 79 -8.15 16.24 -7.09
C HIS A 79 -9.29 15.23 -7.24
N ALA A 80 -10.34 15.55 -8.00
CA ALA A 80 -11.44 14.63 -8.24
C ALA A 80 -10.98 13.28 -8.83
N GLY A 81 -9.93 13.30 -9.68
CA GLY A 81 -9.37 12.11 -10.33
C GLY A 81 -8.58 11.18 -9.39
N ASN A 82 -8.15 11.64 -8.20
CA ASN A 82 -7.43 10.80 -7.24
C ASN A 82 -8.02 10.87 -5.81
N SER A 83 -9.17 11.50 -5.65
CA SER A 83 -9.73 11.88 -4.34
C SER A 83 -9.75 10.73 -3.33
N THR A 84 -10.25 9.56 -3.70
CA THR A 84 -10.39 8.43 -2.78
C THR A 84 -9.02 7.94 -2.29
N LEU A 85 -8.07 7.76 -3.21
CA LEU A 85 -6.72 7.34 -2.89
C LEU A 85 -5.98 8.40 -2.07
N ALA A 86 -6.07 9.68 -2.47
CA ALA A 86 -5.41 10.78 -1.78
C ALA A 86 -5.90 10.93 -0.33
N HIS A 87 -7.22 10.85 -0.09
CA HIS A 87 -7.77 10.92 1.26
C HIS A 87 -7.37 9.71 2.12
N ALA A 88 -7.32 8.52 1.55
CA ALA A 88 -6.88 7.32 2.29
C ALA A 88 -5.42 7.43 2.73
N VAL A 89 -4.52 7.84 1.82
CA VAL A 89 -3.09 8.04 2.13
C VAL A 89 -2.88 9.21 3.08
N PHE A 90 -3.61 10.32 2.90
CA PHE A 90 -3.58 11.45 3.83
C PHE A 90 -4.03 11.03 5.23
N GLY A 91 -5.15 10.32 5.32
CA GLY A 91 -5.67 9.78 6.59
C GLY A 91 -4.66 8.85 7.27
N PHE A 92 -3.96 8.01 6.52
CA PHE A 92 -2.93 7.14 7.06
C PHE A 92 -1.79 7.94 7.72
N PHE A 93 -1.22 8.94 7.04
CA PHE A 93 -0.16 9.78 7.61
C PHE A 93 -0.65 10.65 8.76
N ASN A 94 -1.85 11.20 8.66
CA ASN A 94 -2.44 12.04 9.71
C ASN A 94 -2.75 11.27 11.01
N ASN A 95 -2.89 9.95 10.92
CA ASN A 95 -3.09 9.06 12.08
C ASN A 95 -1.79 8.35 12.53
N GLY A 96 -0.63 8.88 12.17
CA GLY A 96 0.66 8.39 12.67
C GLY A 96 1.32 7.32 11.80
N GLY A 97 0.78 7.03 10.62
CA GLY A 97 1.48 6.21 9.63
C GLY A 97 2.80 6.87 9.21
N THR A 98 3.85 6.09 9.07
CA THR A 98 5.19 6.61 8.76
C THR A 98 5.66 6.29 7.35
N ARG A 99 5.12 5.22 6.74
CA ARG A 99 5.48 4.78 5.40
C ARG A 99 4.39 3.88 4.83
N CYS A 100 4.14 4.03 3.55
CA CYS A 100 3.23 3.14 2.82
C CYS A 100 3.70 2.92 1.39
N TRP A 101 3.23 1.86 0.78
CA TRP A 101 3.39 1.59 -0.64
C TRP A 101 2.10 1.94 -1.36
N VAL A 102 2.22 2.59 -2.50
CA VAL A 102 1.07 3.01 -3.29
C VAL A 102 1.24 2.52 -4.71
N ILE A 103 0.20 1.89 -5.25
CA ILE A 103 0.13 1.50 -6.66
C ILE A 103 -1.09 2.18 -7.27
N ARG A 104 -0.88 2.89 -8.38
CA ARG A 104 -1.98 3.33 -9.19
C ARG A 104 -2.37 2.26 -10.22
N VAL A 105 -3.66 2.07 -10.39
CA VAL A 105 -4.27 1.21 -11.41
C VAL A 105 -5.14 2.06 -12.32
N ASN A 106 -5.48 1.54 -13.51
CA ASN A 106 -6.40 2.26 -14.40
C ASN A 106 -7.82 2.21 -13.86
N GLU A 107 -8.27 1.05 -13.42
CA GLU A 107 -9.62 0.86 -12.90
C GLU A 107 -9.65 -0.06 -11.68
N LEU A 108 -10.31 0.36 -10.60
CA LEU A 108 -10.56 -0.50 -9.43
C LEU A 108 -11.67 -1.54 -9.66
N SER A 109 -12.42 -1.45 -10.74
CA SER A 109 -13.41 -2.46 -11.16
C SER A 109 -12.79 -3.61 -11.97
N SER A 110 -11.59 -3.41 -12.51
CA SER A 110 -10.85 -4.40 -13.28
C SER A 110 -10.10 -5.36 -12.37
N ILE A 111 -10.53 -6.62 -12.34
CA ILE A 111 -9.86 -7.68 -11.57
C ILE A 111 -8.41 -7.89 -12.04
N ASN A 112 -8.13 -7.72 -13.33
CA ASN A 112 -6.79 -7.88 -13.88
C ASN A 112 -5.83 -6.80 -13.38
N ASP A 113 -6.29 -5.54 -13.33
CA ASP A 113 -5.50 -4.42 -12.84
C ASP A 113 -5.18 -4.58 -11.34
N VAL A 114 -6.19 -4.98 -10.55
CA VAL A 114 -5.99 -5.20 -9.12
C VAL A 114 -5.09 -6.41 -8.86
N ASN A 115 -5.26 -7.51 -9.58
CA ASN A 115 -4.38 -8.67 -9.44
C ASN A 115 -2.93 -8.36 -9.84
N ALA A 116 -2.71 -7.54 -10.86
CA ALA A 116 -1.36 -7.07 -11.22
C ALA A 116 -0.73 -6.26 -10.07
N ALA A 117 -1.49 -5.34 -9.46
CA ALA A 117 -1.04 -4.56 -8.32
C ALA A 117 -0.76 -5.43 -7.09
N LEU A 118 -1.63 -6.40 -6.78
CA LEU A 118 -1.43 -7.36 -5.69
C LEU A 118 -0.20 -8.25 -5.93
N GLY A 119 0.08 -8.60 -7.19
CA GLY A 119 1.29 -9.33 -7.58
C GLY A 119 2.57 -8.53 -7.31
N GLU A 120 2.56 -7.21 -7.53
CA GLU A 120 3.67 -6.33 -7.15
C GLU A 120 3.80 -6.22 -5.62
N PHE A 121 2.69 -6.11 -4.89
CA PHE A 121 2.72 -6.11 -3.43
C PHE A 121 3.23 -7.43 -2.85
N ALA A 122 2.98 -8.56 -3.50
CA ALA A 122 3.48 -9.86 -3.05
C ALA A 122 5.01 -9.93 -2.92
N ARG A 123 5.72 -9.07 -3.67
CA ARG A 123 7.19 -8.98 -3.66
C ARG A 123 7.76 -8.09 -2.56
N ILE A 124 6.88 -7.44 -1.78
CA ILE A 124 7.28 -6.44 -0.78
C ILE A 124 6.88 -6.95 0.61
N ASP A 125 7.78 -7.64 1.28
CA ASP A 125 7.50 -8.36 2.54
C ASP A 125 7.09 -7.45 3.71
N GLU A 126 7.49 -6.17 3.68
CA GLU A 126 7.19 -5.23 4.78
C GLU A 126 5.73 -4.75 4.83
N ILE A 127 4.93 -5.00 3.78
CA ILE A 127 3.52 -4.62 3.76
C ILE A 127 2.74 -5.53 4.72
N ALA A 128 2.15 -4.96 5.75
CA ALA A 128 1.33 -5.67 6.72
C ALA A 128 -0.18 -5.42 6.55
N ILE A 129 -0.55 -4.33 5.91
CA ILE A 129 -1.94 -3.92 5.67
C ILE A 129 -2.12 -3.66 4.18
N VAL A 130 -3.18 -4.20 3.58
CA VAL A 130 -3.53 -3.93 2.18
C VAL A 130 -4.93 -3.34 2.11
N ALA A 131 -5.06 -2.22 1.40
CA ALA A 131 -6.32 -1.54 1.18
C ALA A 131 -6.48 -1.13 -0.28
N ALA A 132 -7.69 -1.28 -0.81
CA ALA A 132 -8.10 -0.77 -2.11
C ALA A 132 -9.27 0.23 -1.92
N PRO A 133 -8.97 1.48 -1.49
CA PRO A 133 -10.00 2.45 -1.14
C PRO A 133 -10.94 2.73 -2.31
N GLY A 134 -12.25 2.60 -2.08
CA GLY A 134 -13.29 2.76 -3.11
C GLY A 134 -13.61 1.48 -3.89
N ALA A 135 -12.92 0.39 -3.66
CA ALA A 135 -13.25 -0.91 -4.27
C ALA A 135 -14.49 -1.52 -3.61
N ASN A 136 -15.64 -1.36 -4.26
CA ASN A 136 -16.93 -1.86 -3.79
C ASN A 136 -17.45 -3.09 -4.54
N VAL A 137 -16.67 -3.60 -5.49
CA VAL A 137 -16.98 -4.80 -6.26
C VAL A 137 -16.52 -6.03 -5.49
N LYS A 138 -17.43 -6.98 -5.22
CA LYS A 138 -17.12 -8.18 -4.42
C LYS A 138 -15.91 -8.95 -4.95
N ALA A 139 -15.78 -9.15 -6.25
CA ALA A 139 -14.64 -9.87 -6.83
C ALA A 139 -13.28 -9.21 -6.50
N ILE A 140 -13.24 -7.88 -6.41
CA ILE A 140 -12.04 -7.14 -6.03
C ILE A 140 -11.75 -7.31 -4.54
N GLN A 141 -12.78 -7.24 -3.70
CA GLN A 141 -12.65 -7.45 -2.26
C GLN A 141 -12.16 -8.87 -1.96
N ASP A 142 -12.74 -9.87 -2.62
CA ASP A 142 -12.31 -11.26 -2.51
C ASP A 142 -10.83 -11.42 -2.91
N ALA A 143 -10.39 -10.80 -4.00
CA ALA A 143 -8.98 -10.85 -4.43
C ALA A 143 -8.01 -10.25 -3.40
N VAL A 144 -8.39 -9.13 -2.75
CA VAL A 144 -7.58 -8.52 -1.67
C VAL A 144 -7.54 -9.43 -0.45
N ILE A 145 -8.66 -10.04 -0.07
CA ILE A 145 -8.74 -11.01 1.03
C ILE A 145 -7.87 -12.23 0.72
N ASP A 146 -8.06 -12.86 -0.44
CA ASP A 146 -7.30 -14.04 -0.87
C ASP A 146 -5.79 -13.77 -0.88
N HIS A 147 -5.37 -12.58 -1.34
CA HIS A 147 -3.98 -12.18 -1.29
C HIS A 147 -3.43 -12.14 0.15
N CYS A 148 -4.18 -11.58 1.08
CA CYS A 148 -3.78 -11.51 2.49
C CYS A 148 -3.79 -12.90 3.14
N GLU A 149 -4.79 -13.73 2.87
CA GLU A 149 -4.87 -15.10 3.40
C GLU A 149 -3.75 -15.99 2.89
N ASN A 150 -3.38 -15.88 1.62
CA ASN A 150 -2.28 -16.65 1.02
C ASN A 150 -0.92 -16.29 1.64
N LEU A 151 -0.68 -15.02 1.95
CA LEU A 151 0.57 -14.53 2.54
C LEU A 151 0.60 -14.62 4.08
N LYS A 152 -0.56 -14.76 4.75
CA LYS A 152 -0.75 -15.05 6.20
C LYS A 152 -0.25 -14.00 7.19
N TYR A 153 0.53 -13.02 6.77
CA TYR A 153 1.07 -11.95 7.64
C TYR A 153 0.52 -10.57 7.30
N ARG A 154 -0.53 -10.52 6.46
CA ARG A 154 -1.18 -9.26 6.01
C ARG A 154 -2.63 -9.22 6.41
N PHE A 155 -3.13 -8.01 6.62
CA PHE A 155 -4.55 -7.74 6.86
C PHE A 155 -5.14 -6.96 5.71
N ALA A 156 -6.34 -7.37 5.25
CA ALA A 156 -7.12 -6.64 4.27
C ALA A 156 -8.02 -5.61 4.96
N ILE A 157 -8.02 -4.37 4.46
CA ILE A 157 -9.01 -3.36 4.81
C ILE A 157 -9.96 -3.22 3.63
N ILE A 158 -11.23 -3.54 3.86
CA ILE A 158 -12.27 -3.61 2.84
C ILE A 158 -13.28 -2.48 3.07
N ASP A 159 -13.62 -1.76 2.01
CA ASP A 159 -14.66 -0.74 2.04
C ASP A 159 -16.06 -1.39 2.02
N GLY A 160 -16.95 -0.88 2.85
CA GLY A 160 -18.37 -1.23 2.77
C GLY A 160 -19.02 -0.63 1.53
N GLN A 161 -20.08 -1.27 1.03
CA GLN A 161 -20.91 -0.67 -0.01
C GLN A 161 -21.54 0.62 0.53
N ARG A 162 -21.56 1.67 -0.29
CA ARG A 162 -22.38 2.85 0.01
C ARG A 162 -23.84 2.43 0.01
N ALA A 163 -24.39 2.19 1.19
CA ALA A 163 -25.79 1.87 1.33
C ALA A 163 -26.64 3.14 1.09
N SER A 164 -27.62 3.05 0.18
CA SER A 164 -28.72 4.00 0.17
C SER A 164 -29.56 3.83 1.44
N ALA A 165 -30.36 4.84 1.84
CA ALA A 165 -31.25 4.71 2.97
C ALA A 165 -32.19 3.49 2.87
N ALA A 166 -32.58 3.09 1.64
CA ALA A 166 -33.36 1.90 1.39
C ALA A 166 -32.59 0.59 1.71
N THR A 167 -31.28 0.55 1.47
CA THR A 167 -30.43 -0.61 1.75
C THR A 167 -30.17 -0.76 3.26
N ILE A 168 -30.00 0.35 3.98
CA ILE A 168 -29.85 0.33 5.46
C ILE A 168 -31.11 -0.24 6.10
N ASN A 169 -32.29 0.18 5.66
CA ASN A 169 -33.55 -0.33 6.18
C ASN A 169 -33.76 -1.83 5.88
N ALA A 170 -33.20 -2.36 4.81
CA ALA A 170 -33.26 -3.79 4.50
C ALA A 170 -32.29 -4.65 5.36
N ILE A 171 -31.23 -4.06 5.88
CA ILE A 171 -30.26 -4.74 6.76
C ILE A 171 -30.77 -4.77 8.23
N LEU A 172 -31.61 -3.81 8.60
CA LEU A 172 -32.15 -3.68 9.97
C LEU A 172 -33.45 -4.47 10.20
N GLN A 173 -33.99 -5.17 9.19
CA GLN A 173 -35.12 -6.08 9.28
C GLN A 173 -34.67 -7.55 9.31
#